data_934946ce9d015f2a5cd9a8c21dcb2e24
#
_entry.id   934946ce9d015f2a5cd9a8c21dcb2e24
#
_cell.length_a   1.000
_cell.length_b   1.000
_cell.length_c   1.000
_cell.angle_alpha   90.00
_cell.angle_beta   90.00
_cell.angle_gamma   90.00
#
_symmetry.space_group_name_H-M   'P 1'
#
loop_
_entity.id
_entity.type
_entity.pdbx_description
1 polymer ?
#
loop_
_entity_poly.entity_id
_entity_poly.type
_entity_poly.pdbx_seq_one_letter_code
_entity_poly.pdbx_strand_id
1 'polypeptide(L)'
;MIWIPITLAAAAFQVARNAAQRSVMGGAGPWGATLVRFLFGLPFATVFAGVAWCVTPGPSAHASAPFWLACIAGAALQICATAAQLTAMHRSSFALGTALQQSGLLFALVWGALLFGDKVSAMTWTGGLVATAGLAALTWPRGGTPMRRGAVTAGLASGAAFALCANCFRQASLTFDPAHPAMSALVTVMVVQALQTLALGGFLAVRNPDALVEVVKAWRRSLGAGFCGAAASGLWFTAMAMSPVGQVRAVGVVEMPLAALAGRRLFAERLTAVQMIFGLIAAVGVAMAALG
;
A
#
# COMPACT_ATOMS: atom_id res chain seq x y z
N MET A 1 -2.31 -12.02 18.84
CA MET A 1 -1.35 -11.36 17.89
C MET A 1 -1.38 -11.94 16.46
N ILE A 2 -2.54 -12.40 16.03
CA ILE A 2 -2.72 -13.01 14.69
C ILE A 2 -2.50 -12.00 13.54
N TRP A 3 -2.63 -10.70 13.79
CA TRP A 3 -2.42 -9.65 12.81
C TRP A 3 -0.97 -9.56 12.30
N ILE A 4 0.04 -10.03 13.08
CA ILE A 4 1.46 -10.01 12.68
C ILE A 4 1.73 -10.91 11.48
N PRO A 5 1.44 -12.24 11.52
CA PRO A 5 1.61 -13.10 10.34
C PRO A 5 0.74 -12.66 9.15
N ILE A 6 -0.44 -12.10 9.38
CA ILE A 6 -1.27 -11.51 8.33
C ILE A 6 -0.53 -10.34 7.66
N THR A 7 0.10 -9.46 8.45
CA THR A 7 0.88 -8.33 7.93
C THR A 7 2.10 -8.78 7.13
N LEU A 8 2.83 -9.80 7.59
CA LEU A 8 3.98 -10.36 6.87
C LEU A 8 3.57 -10.94 5.51
N ALA A 9 2.45 -11.67 5.46
CA ALA A 9 1.89 -12.17 4.21
C ALA A 9 1.43 -11.02 3.29
N ALA A 10 0.78 -9.99 3.85
CA ALA A 10 0.38 -8.79 3.12
C ALA A 10 1.58 -8.11 2.44
N ALA A 11 2.69 -7.95 3.17
CA ALA A 11 3.92 -7.37 2.66
C ALA A 11 4.51 -8.19 1.50
N ALA A 12 4.53 -9.51 1.59
CA ALA A 12 5.02 -10.37 0.52
C ALA A 12 4.17 -10.25 -0.76
N PHE A 13 2.84 -10.33 -0.64
CA PHE A 13 1.93 -10.13 -1.77
C PHE A 13 2.01 -8.72 -2.34
N GLN A 14 2.24 -7.71 -1.51
CA GLN A 14 2.41 -6.33 -1.96
C GLN A 14 3.68 -6.17 -2.80
N VAL A 15 4.81 -6.74 -2.40
CA VAL A 15 6.04 -6.70 -3.19
C VAL A 15 5.87 -7.42 -4.53
N ALA A 16 5.24 -8.60 -4.53
CA ALA A 16 4.93 -9.33 -5.75
C ALA A 16 4.03 -8.52 -6.70
N ARG A 17 2.97 -7.90 -6.16
CA ARG A 17 2.10 -6.98 -6.91
C ARG A 17 2.88 -5.80 -7.50
N ASN A 18 3.70 -5.12 -6.70
CA ASN A 18 4.47 -3.96 -7.14
C ASN A 18 5.42 -4.31 -8.28
N ALA A 19 6.08 -5.48 -8.20
CA ALA A 19 6.95 -5.98 -9.26
C ALA A 19 6.17 -6.26 -10.55
N ALA A 20 5.01 -6.93 -10.44
CA ALA A 20 4.14 -7.21 -11.58
C ALA A 20 3.59 -5.92 -12.22
N GLN A 21 3.14 -4.94 -11.42
CA GLN A 21 2.68 -3.65 -11.94
C GLN A 21 3.79 -2.88 -12.67
N ARG A 22 5.02 -2.89 -12.12
CA ARG A 22 6.16 -2.23 -12.75
C ARG A 22 6.48 -2.83 -14.13
N SER A 23 6.33 -4.13 -14.31
CA SER A 23 6.58 -4.79 -15.60
C SER A 23 5.57 -4.41 -16.69
N VAL A 24 4.36 -3.99 -16.31
CA VAL A 24 3.29 -3.59 -17.25
C VAL A 24 3.32 -2.08 -17.55
N MET A 25 4.04 -1.27 -16.77
CA MET A 25 4.02 0.19 -16.84
C MET A 25 4.52 0.76 -18.19
N GLY A 26 5.36 0.04 -18.92
CA GLY A 26 5.99 0.53 -20.17
C GLY A 26 5.01 0.97 -21.26
N GLY A 27 3.87 0.27 -21.40
CA GLY A 27 2.85 0.61 -22.41
C GLY A 27 1.69 1.46 -21.87
N ALA A 28 1.29 1.22 -20.61
CA ALA A 28 0.09 1.81 -20.02
C ALA A 28 0.37 3.04 -19.12
N GLY A 29 1.64 3.33 -18.84
CA GLY A 29 2.05 4.38 -17.92
C GLY A 29 1.65 4.11 -16.45
N PRO A 30 1.97 5.04 -15.51
CA PRO A 30 1.68 4.84 -14.08
C PRO A 30 0.19 4.70 -13.76
N TRP A 31 -0.67 5.45 -14.45
CA TRP A 31 -2.12 5.41 -14.23
C TRP A 31 -2.74 4.13 -14.76
N GLY A 32 -2.35 3.67 -15.96
CA GLY A 32 -2.79 2.39 -16.50
C GLY A 32 -2.32 1.22 -15.64
N ALA A 33 -1.06 1.20 -15.22
CA ALA A 33 -0.54 0.19 -14.31
C ALA A 33 -1.23 0.23 -12.92
N THR A 34 -1.70 1.39 -12.49
CA THR A 34 -2.54 1.51 -11.29
C THR A 34 -3.91 0.87 -11.50
N LEU A 35 -4.54 1.09 -12.66
CA LEU A 35 -5.84 0.48 -13.00
C LEU A 35 -5.74 -1.06 -13.06
N VAL A 36 -4.65 -1.61 -13.59
CA VAL A 36 -4.38 -3.07 -13.63
C VAL A 36 -4.65 -3.72 -12.27
N ARG A 37 -4.16 -3.13 -11.20
CA ARG A 37 -4.34 -3.65 -9.84
C ARG A 37 -5.81 -3.73 -9.43
N PHE A 38 -6.60 -2.71 -9.74
CA PHE A 38 -7.98 -2.61 -9.30
C PHE A 38 -8.90 -3.43 -10.20
N LEU A 39 -8.79 -3.25 -11.51
CA LEU A 39 -9.62 -3.94 -12.50
C LEU A 39 -9.48 -5.47 -12.42
N PHE A 40 -8.25 -5.97 -12.48
CA PHE A 40 -7.99 -7.41 -12.43
C PHE A 40 -7.95 -7.96 -11.00
N GLY A 41 -7.91 -7.11 -9.99
CA GLY A 41 -8.05 -7.49 -8.58
C GLY A 41 -9.51 -7.65 -8.14
N LEU A 42 -10.42 -6.90 -8.73
CA LEU A 42 -11.83 -6.87 -8.34
C LEU A 42 -12.50 -8.27 -8.35
N PRO A 43 -12.33 -9.12 -9.37
CA PRO A 43 -12.91 -10.47 -9.33
C PRO A 43 -12.43 -11.30 -8.12
N PHE A 44 -11.15 -11.23 -7.81
CA PHE A 44 -10.58 -11.93 -6.66
C PHE A 44 -11.06 -11.34 -5.33
N ALA A 45 -11.13 -10.01 -5.22
CA ALA A 45 -11.67 -9.34 -4.04
C ALA A 45 -13.15 -9.71 -3.80
N THR A 46 -13.94 -9.85 -4.87
CA THR A 46 -15.34 -10.29 -4.81
C THR A 46 -15.44 -11.72 -4.29
N VAL A 47 -14.58 -12.62 -4.79
CA VAL A 47 -14.52 -14.01 -4.29
C VAL A 47 -14.12 -14.04 -2.81
N PHE A 48 -13.08 -13.30 -2.41
CA PHE A 48 -12.64 -13.25 -1.01
C PHE A 48 -13.71 -12.70 -0.09
N ALA A 49 -14.39 -11.62 -0.48
CA ALA A 49 -15.50 -11.04 0.27
C ALA A 49 -16.69 -12.01 0.37
N GLY A 50 -17.06 -12.66 -0.74
CA GLY A 50 -18.14 -13.63 -0.79
C GLY A 50 -17.88 -14.84 0.11
N VAL A 51 -16.68 -15.41 0.04
CA VAL A 51 -16.29 -16.52 0.93
C VAL A 51 -16.34 -16.08 2.39
N ALA A 52 -15.75 -14.92 2.73
CA ALA A 52 -15.75 -14.41 4.09
C ALA A 52 -17.18 -14.19 4.61
N TRP A 53 -18.06 -13.64 3.78
CA TRP A 53 -19.47 -13.46 4.12
C TRP A 53 -20.18 -14.77 4.42
N CYS A 54 -19.99 -15.79 3.57
CA CYS A 54 -20.63 -17.11 3.73
C CYS A 54 -20.17 -17.88 4.98
N VAL A 55 -18.89 -17.69 5.39
CA VAL A 55 -18.34 -18.41 6.56
C VAL A 55 -18.51 -17.65 7.88
N THR A 56 -18.93 -16.38 7.83
CA THR A 56 -19.11 -15.54 9.03
C THR A 56 -20.50 -15.78 9.60
N PRO A 57 -20.63 -16.20 10.87
CA PRO A 57 -21.94 -16.45 11.49
C PRO A 57 -22.62 -15.12 11.84
N GLY A 58 -23.84 -14.90 11.32
CA GLY A 58 -24.70 -13.77 11.72
C GLY A 58 -24.10 -12.37 11.46
N PRO A 59 -23.66 -12.06 10.22
CA PRO A 59 -23.10 -10.74 9.93
C PRO A 59 -24.13 -9.63 10.19
N SER A 60 -23.72 -8.59 10.93
CA SER A 60 -24.56 -7.42 11.27
C SER A 60 -24.13 -6.17 10.50
N ALA A 61 -23.91 -6.34 9.20
CA ALA A 61 -23.30 -5.34 8.34
C ALA A 61 -24.21 -4.13 8.05
N HIS A 62 -23.69 -2.92 8.24
CA HIS A 62 -24.37 -1.67 7.91
C HIS A 62 -23.52 -0.76 7.02
N ALA A 63 -23.95 -0.60 5.77
CA ALA A 63 -23.34 0.35 4.83
C ALA A 63 -23.80 1.79 5.13
N SER A 64 -23.34 2.34 6.25
CA SER A 64 -23.67 3.68 6.75
C SER A 64 -23.00 4.81 5.94
N ALA A 65 -23.44 6.06 6.10
CA ALA A 65 -22.80 7.19 5.44
C ALA A 65 -21.30 7.33 5.81
N PRO A 66 -20.86 7.17 7.08
CA PRO A 66 -19.43 7.12 7.42
C PRO A 66 -18.65 6.02 6.70
N PHE A 67 -19.23 4.84 6.50
CA PHE A 67 -18.61 3.76 5.71
C PHE A 67 -18.32 4.22 4.28
N TRP A 68 -19.33 4.78 3.60
CA TRP A 68 -19.18 5.24 2.22
C TRP A 68 -18.19 6.39 2.08
N LEU A 69 -18.23 7.38 2.98
CA LEU A 69 -17.27 8.49 2.99
C LEU A 69 -15.84 8.00 3.15
N ALA A 70 -15.61 7.06 4.07
CA ALA A 70 -14.30 6.46 4.29
C ALA A 70 -13.83 5.63 3.08
N CYS A 71 -14.72 4.87 2.44
CA CYS A 71 -14.42 4.11 1.22
C CYS A 71 -14.05 5.05 0.05
N ILE A 72 -14.84 6.10 -0.19
CA ILE A 72 -14.61 7.05 -1.31
C ILE A 72 -13.31 7.83 -1.09
N ALA A 73 -13.10 8.39 0.10
CA ALA A 73 -11.88 9.12 0.44
C ALA A 73 -10.64 8.21 0.34
N GLY A 74 -10.73 7.02 0.94
CA GLY A 74 -9.64 6.04 0.88
C GLY A 74 -9.36 5.56 -0.55
N ALA A 75 -10.39 5.34 -1.37
CA ALA A 75 -10.25 4.95 -2.77
C ALA A 75 -9.49 6.01 -3.60
N ALA A 76 -9.88 7.27 -3.48
CA ALA A 76 -9.22 8.39 -4.18
C ALA A 76 -7.76 8.53 -3.75
N LEU A 77 -7.50 8.53 -2.43
CA LEU A 77 -6.15 8.60 -1.88
C LEU A 77 -5.28 7.43 -2.34
N GLN A 78 -5.83 6.20 -2.39
CA GLN A 78 -5.07 5.02 -2.81
C GLN A 78 -4.74 5.03 -4.31
N ILE A 79 -5.62 5.54 -5.16
CA ILE A 79 -5.33 5.76 -6.59
C ILE A 79 -4.11 6.67 -6.73
N CYS A 80 -4.15 7.85 -6.12
CA CYS A 80 -3.06 8.82 -6.15
C CYS A 80 -1.77 8.25 -5.54
N ALA A 81 -1.88 7.58 -4.40
CA ALA A 81 -0.73 6.97 -3.71
C ALA A 81 -0.05 5.90 -4.58
N THR A 82 -0.83 5.04 -5.24
CA THR A 82 -0.29 3.96 -6.09
C THR A 82 0.37 4.53 -7.35
N ALA A 83 -0.26 5.51 -8.00
CA ALA A 83 0.32 6.17 -9.17
C ALA A 83 1.62 6.92 -8.81
N ALA A 84 1.67 7.59 -7.67
CA ALA A 84 2.87 8.25 -7.15
C ALA A 84 3.97 7.23 -6.80
N GLN A 85 3.64 6.08 -6.19
CA GLN A 85 4.58 5.00 -5.91
C GLN A 85 5.23 4.45 -7.18
N LEU A 86 4.40 4.13 -8.18
CA LEU A 86 4.90 3.62 -9.46
C LEU A 86 5.76 4.67 -10.18
N THR A 87 5.39 5.94 -10.11
CA THR A 87 6.19 7.05 -10.64
C THR A 87 7.54 7.14 -9.93
N ALA A 88 7.58 7.01 -8.59
CA ALA A 88 8.82 7.00 -7.84
C ALA A 88 9.72 5.82 -8.25
N MET A 89 9.16 4.61 -8.36
CA MET A 89 9.86 3.41 -8.82
C MET A 89 10.41 3.54 -10.24
N HIS A 90 9.64 4.16 -11.14
CA HIS A 90 10.07 4.38 -12.53
C HIS A 90 11.20 5.41 -12.65
N ARG A 91 11.15 6.46 -11.82
CA ARG A 91 12.14 7.56 -11.84
C ARG A 91 13.39 7.29 -11.01
N SER A 92 13.41 6.20 -10.25
CA SER A 92 14.54 5.77 -9.42
C SER A 92 14.84 4.28 -9.62
N SER A 93 14.67 3.47 -8.57
CA SER A 93 14.73 2.01 -8.61
C SER A 93 13.52 1.41 -7.89
N PHE A 94 13.26 0.12 -8.10
CA PHE A 94 12.17 -0.58 -7.43
C PHE A 94 12.34 -0.55 -5.91
N ALA A 95 13.54 -0.89 -5.43
CA ALA A 95 13.85 -0.90 -4.00
C ALA A 95 13.76 0.50 -3.39
N LEU A 96 14.30 1.53 -4.08
CA LEU A 96 14.31 2.88 -3.57
C LEU A 96 12.92 3.52 -3.56
N GLY A 97 12.12 3.29 -4.62
CA GLY A 97 10.71 3.73 -4.66
C GLY A 97 9.87 3.09 -3.55
N THR A 98 10.12 1.81 -3.23
CA THR A 98 9.48 1.12 -2.10
C THR A 98 9.95 1.70 -0.77
N ALA A 99 11.25 1.97 -0.61
CA ALA A 99 11.80 2.56 0.61
C ALA A 99 11.21 3.95 0.91
N LEU A 100 11.10 4.80 -0.12
CA LEU A 100 10.50 6.14 0.02
C LEU A 100 9.04 6.08 0.48
N GLN A 101 8.27 5.10 0.01
CA GLN A 101 6.90 4.87 0.45
C GLN A 101 6.82 4.55 1.95
N GLN A 102 7.87 3.96 2.54
CA GLN A 102 7.87 3.62 3.98
C GLN A 102 7.90 4.87 4.90
N SER A 103 8.14 6.07 4.35
CA SER A 103 7.84 7.32 5.06
C SER A 103 6.38 7.41 5.54
N GLY A 104 5.50 6.63 4.93
CA GLY A 104 4.11 6.43 5.36
C GLY A 104 3.96 5.99 6.82
N LEU A 105 5.00 5.40 7.45
CA LEU A 105 4.94 5.09 8.88
C LEU A 105 4.82 6.38 9.71
N LEU A 106 5.71 7.36 9.50
CA LEU A 106 5.65 8.62 10.24
C LEU A 106 4.34 9.35 9.97
N PHE A 107 3.91 9.41 8.71
CA PHE A 107 2.62 9.99 8.36
C PHE A 107 1.44 9.24 9.00
N ALA A 108 1.51 7.91 9.14
CA ALA A 108 0.46 7.15 9.82
C ALA A 108 0.36 7.49 11.31
N LEU A 109 1.50 7.70 11.99
CA LEU A 109 1.54 8.16 13.38
C LEU A 109 0.96 9.57 13.51
N VAL A 110 1.37 10.48 12.62
CA VAL A 110 0.87 11.88 12.62
C VAL A 110 -0.63 11.91 12.37
N TRP A 111 -1.11 11.26 11.32
CA TRP A 111 -2.55 11.24 10.99
C TRP A 111 -3.36 10.51 12.07
N GLY A 112 -2.84 9.38 12.59
CA GLY A 112 -3.47 8.64 13.69
C GLY A 112 -3.68 9.53 14.92
N ALA A 113 -2.64 10.23 15.36
CA ALA A 113 -2.71 11.11 16.51
C ALA A 113 -3.60 12.35 16.28
N LEU A 114 -3.47 13.02 15.11
CA LEU A 114 -4.14 14.30 14.87
C LEU A 114 -5.61 14.16 14.43
N LEU A 115 -5.93 13.14 13.63
CA LEU A 115 -7.25 13.00 12.99
C LEU A 115 -8.10 11.89 13.62
N PHE A 116 -7.48 10.88 14.20
CA PHE A 116 -8.17 9.70 14.70
C PHE A 116 -8.05 9.51 16.23
N GLY A 117 -7.30 10.40 16.90
CA GLY A 117 -7.16 10.39 18.37
C GLY A 117 -6.35 9.21 18.90
N ASP A 118 -5.51 8.58 18.09
CA ASP A 118 -4.67 7.47 18.53
C ASP A 118 -3.65 7.95 19.56
N LYS A 119 -3.57 7.23 20.69
CA LYS A 119 -2.55 7.49 21.70
C LYS A 119 -1.23 6.85 21.27
N VAL A 120 -0.26 7.68 20.95
CA VAL A 120 1.06 7.26 20.45
C VAL A 120 2.10 7.42 21.55
N SER A 121 2.77 6.32 21.92
CA SER A 121 3.81 6.34 22.96
C SER A 121 5.06 7.11 22.52
N ALA A 122 5.88 7.56 23.47
CA ALA A 122 7.17 8.21 23.18
C ALA A 122 8.11 7.27 22.42
N MET A 123 8.06 5.97 22.70
CA MET A 123 8.86 4.96 21.98
C MET A 123 8.43 4.83 20.52
N THR A 124 7.12 4.86 20.27
CA THR A 124 6.56 4.85 18.91
C THR A 124 6.98 6.09 18.10
N TRP A 125 6.94 7.28 18.72
CA TRP A 125 7.42 8.51 18.08
C TRP A 125 8.92 8.47 17.78
N THR A 126 9.75 8.06 18.74
CA THR A 126 11.21 7.94 18.53
C THR A 126 11.53 6.93 17.44
N GLY A 127 10.85 5.79 17.43
CA GLY A 127 10.97 4.78 16.36
C GLY A 127 10.61 5.33 14.99
N GLY A 128 9.51 6.07 14.89
CA GLY A 128 9.09 6.75 13.66
C GLY A 128 10.11 7.77 13.15
N LEU A 129 10.70 8.55 14.05
CA LEU A 129 11.76 9.51 13.71
C LEU A 129 13.04 8.81 13.23
N VAL A 130 13.48 7.76 13.93
CA VAL A 130 14.66 6.96 13.52
C VAL A 130 14.43 6.30 12.15
N ALA A 131 13.25 5.73 11.92
CA ALA A 131 12.88 5.16 10.64
C ALA A 131 12.93 6.22 9.53
N THR A 132 12.37 7.39 9.77
CA THR A 132 12.37 8.49 8.79
C THR A 132 13.77 9.03 8.52
N ALA A 133 14.61 9.16 9.55
CA ALA A 133 16.01 9.56 9.40
C ALA A 133 16.80 8.52 8.57
N GLY A 134 16.62 7.22 8.85
CA GLY A 134 17.19 6.13 8.06
C GLY A 134 16.76 6.19 6.58
N LEU A 135 15.48 6.43 6.31
CA LEU A 135 14.97 6.62 4.96
C LEU A 135 15.52 7.87 4.28
N ALA A 136 15.59 8.99 4.97
CA ALA A 136 16.18 10.21 4.44
C ALA A 136 17.66 10.01 4.08
N ALA A 137 18.42 9.34 4.95
CA ALA A 137 19.81 9.01 4.71
C ALA A 137 20.00 7.98 3.56
N LEU A 138 19.06 7.04 3.40
CA LEU A 138 19.01 6.09 2.28
C LEU A 138 18.87 6.84 0.93
N THR A 139 18.07 7.89 0.93
CA THR A 139 17.73 8.66 -0.28
C THR A 139 18.71 9.82 -0.54
N TRP A 140 19.67 10.07 0.38
CA TRP A 140 20.63 11.16 0.24
C TRP A 140 21.55 10.94 -0.96
N PRO A 141 21.72 11.95 -1.84
CA PRO A 141 22.59 11.85 -3.01
C PRO A 141 24.04 11.57 -2.61
N ARG A 142 24.60 10.48 -3.06
CA ARG A 142 26.02 10.11 -2.86
C ARG A 142 26.64 9.81 -4.20
N GLY A 143 27.60 10.61 -4.61
CA GLY A 143 28.61 10.35 -5.65
C GLY A 143 28.23 9.55 -6.90
N GLY A 144 26.97 9.58 -7.31
CA GLY A 144 26.39 8.88 -8.45
C GLY A 144 25.30 9.74 -9.07
N THR A 145 24.53 9.17 -10.00
CA THR A 145 23.39 9.88 -10.63
C THR A 145 22.49 10.49 -9.55
N PRO A 146 22.34 11.82 -9.51
CA PRO A 146 21.51 12.46 -8.50
C PRO A 146 20.09 11.94 -8.62
N MET A 147 19.51 11.51 -7.48
CA MET A 147 18.15 11.07 -7.44
C MET A 147 17.24 12.21 -7.93
N ARG A 148 16.48 11.96 -8.98
CA ARG A 148 15.60 12.98 -9.56
C ARG A 148 14.65 13.49 -8.47
N ARG A 149 14.65 14.81 -8.23
CA ARG A 149 13.78 15.44 -7.22
C ARG A 149 12.32 14.96 -7.30
N GLY A 150 11.81 14.75 -8.52
CA GLY A 150 10.47 14.20 -8.74
C GLY A 150 10.28 12.75 -8.30
N ALA A 151 11.34 11.94 -8.09
CA ALA A 151 11.20 10.60 -7.51
C ALA A 151 11.00 10.66 -5.99
N VAL A 152 11.74 11.55 -5.33
CA VAL A 152 11.61 11.76 -3.87
C VAL A 152 10.24 12.32 -3.52
N THR A 153 9.81 13.38 -4.20
CA THR A 153 8.49 13.99 -3.95
C THR A 153 7.36 13.00 -4.21
N ALA A 154 7.43 12.23 -5.29
CA ALA A 154 6.43 11.19 -5.59
C ALA A 154 6.42 10.08 -4.52
N GLY A 155 7.60 9.64 -4.06
CA GLY A 155 7.70 8.61 -3.02
C GLY A 155 7.15 9.06 -1.66
N LEU A 156 7.49 10.29 -1.23
CA LEU A 156 6.97 10.88 0.01
C LEU A 156 5.47 11.14 -0.07
N ALA A 157 4.98 11.70 -1.18
CA ALA A 157 3.56 11.90 -1.42
C ALA A 157 2.78 10.57 -1.40
N SER A 158 3.37 9.52 -1.98
CA SER A 158 2.82 8.17 -1.91
C SER A 158 2.72 7.67 -0.47
N GLY A 159 3.78 7.84 0.33
CA GLY A 159 3.79 7.46 1.75
C GLY A 159 2.69 8.15 2.55
N ALA A 160 2.59 9.49 2.40
CA ALA A 160 1.58 10.28 3.08
C ALA A 160 0.14 9.88 2.69
N ALA A 161 -0.11 9.71 1.40
CA ALA A 161 -1.42 9.33 0.88
C ALA A 161 -1.80 7.88 1.28
N PHE A 162 -0.85 6.93 1.26
CA PHE A 162 -1.09 5.58 1.74
C PHE A 162 -1.37 5.53 3.24
N ALA A 163 -0.71 6.37 4.04
CA ALA A 163 -0.96 6.45 5.48
C ALA A 163 -2.39 6.94 5.76
N LEU A 164 -2.82 7.99 5.08
CA LEU A 164 -4.16 8.53 5.26
C LEU A 164 -5.23 7.57 4.75
N CYS A 165 -5.06 6.97 3.56
CA CYS A 165 -6.02 6.00 3.04
C CYS A 165 -6.12 4.74 3.93
N ALA A 166 -5.02 4.31 4.55
CA ALA A 166 -5.04 3.17 5.47
C ALA A 166 -5.93 3.43 6.70
N ASN A 167 -5.89 4.64 7.25
CA ASN A 167 -6.79 5.05 8.33
C ASN A 167 -8.25 5.11 7.85
N CYS A 168 -8.51 5.63 6.65
CA CYS A 168 -9.86 5.61 6.06
C CYS A 168 -10.39 4.17 5.92
N PHE A 169 -9.57 3.24 5.43
CA PHE A 169 -9.98 1.84 5.27
C PHE A 169 -10.19 1.12 6.59
N ARG A 170 -9.36 1.40 7.59
CA ARG A 170 -9.59 0.91 8.95
C ARG A 170 -10.93 1.42 9.48
N GLN A 171 -11.20 2.73 9.33
CA GLN A 171 -12.48 3.30 9.76
C GLN A 171 -13.67 2.70 9.02
N ALA A 172 -13.59 2.52 7.70
CA ALA A 172 -14.63 1.84 6.92
C ALA A 172 -14.88 0.42 7.45
N SER A 173 -13.83 -0.37 7.66
CA SER A 173 -13.96 -1.73 8.15
C SER A 173 -14.59 -1.80 9.54
N LEU A 174 -14.23 -0.88 10.45
CA LEU A 174 -14.77 -0.85 11.80
C LEU A 174 -16.21 -0.32 11.87
N THR A 175 -16.63 0.50 10.90
CA THR A 175 -18.03 1.00 10.85
C THR A 175 -18.98 0.06 10.14
N PHE A 176 -18.48 -0.85 9.28
CA PHE A 176 -19.32 -1.77 8.52
C PHE A 176 -19.84 -2.91 9.38
N ASP A 177 -18.95 -3.65 10.03
CA ASP A 177 -19.28 -4.70 11.00
C ASP A 177 -18.14 -4.85 12.03
N PRO A 178 -18.22 -4.15 13.18
CA PRO A 178 -17.18 -4.20 14.21
C PRO A 178 -16.97 -5.58 14.83
N ALA A 179 -18.02 -6.41 14.84
CA ALA A 179 -17.97 -7.75 15.43
C ALA A 179 -17.16 -8.74 14.57
N HIS A 180 -17.08 -8.50 13.25
CA HIS A 180 -16.43 -9.39 12.30
C HIS A 180 -15.38 -8.63 11.46
N PRO A 181 -14.26 -8.19 12.07
CA PRO A 181 -13.30 -7.28 11.42
C PRO A 181 -12.66 -7.86 10.14
N ALA A 182 -12.43 -9.16 10.07
CA ALA A 182 -11.87 -9.82 8.88
C ALA A 182 -12.85 -9.81 7.70
N MET A 183 -14.09 -10.18 7.93
CA MET A 183 -15.15 -10.15 6.91
C MET A 183 -15.39 -8.70 6.45
N SER A 184 -15.54 -7.78 7.38
CA SER A 184 -15.75 -6.37 7.12
C SER A 184 -14.60 -5.77 6.27
N ALA A 185 -13.35 -6.13 6.59
CA ALA A 185 -12.18 -5.71 5.83
C ALA A 185 -12.21 -6.22 4.37
N LEU A 186 -12.56 -7.49 4.14
CA LEU A 186 -12.63 -8.07 2.81
C LEU A 186 -13.75 -7.47 1.96
N VAL A 187 -14.92 -7.21 2.57
CA VAL A 187 -16.02 -6.48 1.91
C VAL A 187 -15.59 -5.05 1.58
N THR A 188 -14.91 -4.37 2.50
CA THR A 188 -14.38 -3.02 2.27
C THR A 188 -13.40 -3.02 1.09
N VAL A 189 -12.51 -4.02 0.97
CA VAL A 189 -11.60 -4.15 -0.20
C VAL A 189 -12.38 -4.29 -1.50
N MET A 190 -13.40 -5.14 -1.55
CA MET A 190 -14.23 -5.31 -2.74
C MET A 190 -14.90 -3.99 -3.15
N VAL A 191 -15.54 -3.30 -2.21
CA VAL A 191 -16.21 -2.00 -2.46
C VAL A 191 -15.21 -0.96 -2.95
N VAL A 192 -14.08 -0.82 -2.27
CA VAL A 192 -13.02 0.14 -2.62
C VAL A 192 -12.44 -0.16 -4.00
N GLN A 193 -12.15 -1.42 -4.33
CA GLN A 193 -11.64 -1.78 -5.65
C GLN A 193 -12.67 -1.55 -6.76
N ALA A 194 -13.97 -1.76 -6.49
CA ALA A 194 -15.03 -1.40 -7.44
C ALA A 194 -15.06 0.11 -7.70
N LEU A 195 -15.06 0.94 -6.65
CA LEU A 195 -15.00 2.40 -6.77
C LEU A 195 -13.75 2.86 -7.55
N GLN A 196 -12.59 2.29 -7.25
CA GLN A 196 -11.34 2.61 -7.92
C GLN A 196 -11.33 2.20 -9.40
N THR A 197 -11.88 1.02 -9.71
CA THR A 197 -12.00 0.53 -11.09
C THR A 197 -12.91 1.45 -11.90
N LEU A 198 -14.06 1.84 -11.36
CA LEU A 198 -15.00 2.74 -12.02
C LEU A 198 -14.41 4.15 -12.19
N ALA A 199 -13.85 4.72 -11.12
CA ALA A 199 -13.30 6.07 -11.16
C ALA A 199 -12.10 6.19 -12.09
N LEU A 200 -11.10 5.31 -11.93
CA LEU A 200 -9.89 5.37 -12.73
C LEU A 200 -10.10 4.84 -14.15
N GLY A 201 -10.91 3.80 -14.32
CA GLY A 201 -11.30 3.29 -15.63
C GLY A 201 -12.06 4.35 -16.43
N GLY A 202 -13.04 5.01 -15.82
CA GLY A 202 -13.78 6.12 -16.43
C GLY A 202 -12.87 7.31 -16.76
N PHE A 203 -11.96 7.68 -15.85
CA PHE A 203 -10.98 8.74 -16.11
C PHE A 203 -10.10 8.43 -17.32
N LEU A 204 -9.56 7.20 -17.40
CA LEU A 204 -8.71 6.78 -18.53
C LEU A 204 -9.49 6.65 -19.83
N ALA A 205 -10.74 6.18 -19.78
CA ALA A 205 -11.58 6.11 -20.99
C ALA A 205 -11.78 7.48 -21.65
N VAL A 206 -11.85 8.56 -20.86
CA VAL A 206 -12.03 9.93 -21.36
C VAL A 206 -10.70 10.61 -21.69
N ARG A 207 -9.65 10.41 -20.86
CA ARG A 207 -8.40 11.18 -20.95
C ARG A 207 -7.28 10.48 -21.68
N ASN A 208 -7.26 9.17 -21.67
CA ASN A 208 -6.22 8.36 -22.31
C ASN A 208 -6.76 6.98 -22.69
N PRO A 209 -7.63 6.88 -23.71
CA PRO A 209 -8.25 5.63 -24.13
C PRO A 209 -7.20 4.59 -24.59
N ASP A 210 -6.08 5.03 -25.16
CA ASP A 210 -5.01 4.13 -25.57
C ASP A 210 -4.41 3.37 -24.40
N ALA A 211 -4.17 4.06 -23.26
CA ALA A 211 -3.70 3.41 -22.05
C ALA A 211 -4.72 2.38 -21.51
N LEU A 212 -6.02 2.65 -21.64
CA LEU A 212 -7.06 1.70 -21.25
C LEU A 212 -7.04 0.46 -22.17
N VAL A 213 -6.90 0.66 -23.46
CA VAL A 213 -6.76 -0.45 -24.43
C VAL A 213 -5.54 -1.32 -24.12
N GLU A 214 -4.41 -0.69 -23.80
CA GLU A 214 -3.18 -1.43 -23.42
C GLU A 214 -3.37 -2.21 -22.10
N VAL A 215 -4.07 -1.65 -21.14
CA VAL A 215 -4.45 -2.36 -19.88
C VAL A 215 -5.28 -3.60 -20.20
N VAL A 216 -6.30 -3.47 -21.05
CA VAL A 216 -7.17 -4.59 -21.42
C VAL A 216 -6.41 -5.64 -22.22
N LYS A 217 -5.58 -5.26 -23.20
CA LYS A 217 -4.75 -6.19 -23.98
C LYS A 217 -3.78 -6.98 -23.09
N ALA A 218 -3.25 -6.35 -22.04
CA ALA A 218 -2.31 -6.98 -21.12
C ALA A 218 -2.97 -7.91 -20.07
N TRP A 219 -4.25 -8.27 -20.21
CA TRP A 219 -5.04 -8.95 -19.18
C TRP A 219 -4.39 -10.24 -18.64
N ARG A 220 -3.85 -11.12 -19.51
CA ARG A 220 -3.20 -12.37 -19.08
C ARG A 220 -2.01 -12.15 -18.15
N ARG A 221 -1.18 -11.13 -18.46
CA ARG A 221 -0.02 -10.75 -17.64
C ARG A 221 -0.44 -10.02 -16.36
N SER A 222 -1.61 -9.40 -16.37
CA SER A 222 -2.15 -8.57 -15.30
C SER A 222 -2.93 -9.36 -14.24
N LEU A 223 -3.38 -10.57 -14.54
CA LEU A 223 -4.12 -11.42 -13.59
C LEU A 223 -3.32 -11.69 -12.31
N GLY A 224 -2.02 -12.00 -12.44
CA GLY A 224 -1.14 -12.19 -11.28
C GLY A 224 -0.99 -10.93 -10.44
N ALA A 225 -0.88 -9.76 -11.07
CA ALA A 225 -0.85 -8.47 -10.37
C ALA A 225 -2.18 -8.17 -9.67
N GLY A 226 -3.30 -8.51 -10.31
CA GLY A 226 -4.65 -8.39 -9.75
C GLY A 226 -4.85 -9.29 -8.53
N PHE A 227 -4.52 -10.57 -8.65
CA PHE A 227 -4.59 -11.52 -7.53
C PHE A 227 -3.72 -11.06 -6.35
N CYS A 228 -2.44 -10.78 -6.59
CA CYS A 228 -1.54 -10.30 -5.53
C CYS A 228 -2.03 -8.97 -4.95
N GLY A 229 -2.64 -8.10 -5.77
CA GLY A 229 -3.23 -6.84 -5.34
C GLY A 229 -4.43 -7.02 -4.42
N ALA A 230 -5.35 -7.90 -4.77
CA ALA A 230 -6.52 -8.22 -3.94
C ALA A 230 -6.10 -8.93 -2.63
N ALA A 231 -5.21 -9.93 -2.72
CA ALA A 231 -4.69 -10.64 -1.56
C ALA A 231 -3.94 -9.71 -0.61
N ALA A 232 -3.02 -8.89 -1.11
CA ALA A 232 -2.32 -7.90 -0.31
C ALA A 232 -3.29 -6.94 0.37
N SER A 233 -4.25 -6.36 -0.37
CA SER A 233 -5.24 -5.43 0.19
C SER A 233 -6.11 -6.09 1.23
N GLY A 234 -6.60 -7.31 0.99
CA GLY A 234 -7.40 -8.07 1.95
C GLY A 234 -6.66 -8.31 3.26
N LEU A 235 -5.41 -8.75 3.17
CA LEU A 235 -4.56 -8.99 4.34
C LEU A 235 -4.21 -7.69 5.08
N TRP A 236 -3.86 -6.61 4.36
CA TRP A 236 -3.61 -5.30 4.96
C TRP A 236 -4.83 -4.75 5.70
N PHE A 237 -6.01 -4.76 5.07
CA PHE A 237 -7.22 -4.23 5.68
C PHE A 237 -7.63 -5.06 6.89
N THR A 238 -7.51 -6.39 6.80
CA THR A 238 -7.77 -7.30 7.94
C THR A 238 -6.83 -7.00 9.11
N ALA A 239 -5.52 -6.87 8.86
CA ALA A 239 -4.56 -6.53 9.90
C ALA A 239 -4.88 -5.16 10.54
N MET A 240 -5.22 -4.15 9.74
CA MET A 240 -5.56 -2.80 10.21
C MET A 240 -6.92 -2.75 10.92
N ALA A 241 -7.85 -3.61 10.60
CA ALA A 241 -9.10 -3.76 11.37
C ALA A 241 -8.86 -4.39 12.75
N MET A 242 -7.81 -5.21 12.89
CA MET A 242 -7.45 -5.91 14.13
C MET A 242 -6.47 -5.13 15.02
N SER A 243 -5.72 -4.17 14.48
CA SER A 243 -4.68 -3.43 15.21
C SER A 243 -4.51 -2.01 14.64
N PRO A 244 -4.02 -1.04 15.44
CA PRO A 244 -3.75 0.32 14.96
C PRO A 244 -2.84 0.35 13.73
N VAL A 245 -3.13 1.28 12.81
CA VAL A 245 -2.43 1.38 11.52
C VAL A 245 -0.92 1.55 11.69
N GLY A 246 -0.48 2.32 12.70
CA GLY A 246 0.94 2.52 13.00
C GLY A 246 1.67 1.20 13.31
N GLN A 247 1.10 0.35 14.17
CA GLN A 247 1.69 -0.95 14.53
C GLN A 247 1.74 -1.91 13.32
N VAL A 248 0.66 -1.98 12.55
CA VAL A 248 0.61 -2.80 11.32
C VAL A 248 1.62 -2.32 10.30
N ARG A 249 1.75 -1.00 10.11
CA ARG A 249 2.76 -0.41 9.21
C ARG A 249 4.17 -0.67 9.68
N ALA A 250 4.38 -0.69 10.99
CA ALA A 250 5.66 -1.00 11.57
C ALA A 250 6.14 -2.42 11.21
N VAL A 251 5.32 -3.44 11.42
CA VAL A 251 5.64 -4.81 10.98
C VAL A 251 5.79 -4.87 9.45
N GLY A 252 5.02 -4.08 8.73
CA GLY A 252 5.04 -4.02 7.26
C GLY A 252 6.36 -3.57 6.63
N VAL A 253 7.29 -3.01 7.38
CA VAL A 253 8.63 -2.62 6.86
C VAL A 253 9.43 -3.82 6.35
N VAL A 254 9.04 -5.04 6.68
CA VAL A 254 9.56 -6.23 6.01
C VAL A 254 9.43 -6.17 4.46
N GLU A 255 8.57 -5.29 3.94
CA GLU A 255 8.56 -4.98 2.51
C GLU A 255 9.92 -4.51 1.97
N MET A 256 10.73 -3.81 2.77
CA MET A 256 12.02 -3.26 2.31
C MET A 256 13.02 -4.36 1.92
N PRO A 257 13.36 -5.33 2.78
CA PRO A 257 14.25 -6.43 2.38
C PRO A 257 13.63 -7.30 1.27
N LEU A 258 12.32 -7.51 1.27
CA LEU A 258 11.63 -8.23 0.19
C LEU A 258 11.71 -7.48 -1.13
N ALA A 259 11.51 -6.16 -1.14
CA ALA A 259 11.64 -5.32 -2.32
C ALA A 259 13.09 -5.25 -2.82
N ALA A 260 14.08 -5.21 -1.93
CA ALA A 260 15.49 -5.28 -2.27
C ALA A 260 15.85 -6.60 -2.97
N LEU A 261 15.34 -7.72 -2.44
CA LEU A 261 15.51 -9.05 -3.05
C LEU A 261 14.83 -9.12 -4.42
N ALA A 262 13.60 -8.62 -4.54
CA ALA A 262 12.87 -8.55 -5.80
C ALA A 262 13.58 -7.65 -6.82
N GLY A 263 14.05 -6.49 -6.40
CA GLY A 263 14.83 -5.56 -7.22
C GLY A 263 16.10 -6.21 -7.78
N ARG A 264 16.81 -6.94 -6.92
CA ARG A 264 18.03 -7.68 -7.33
C ARG A 264 17.72 -8.81 -8.31
N ARG A 265 16.71 -9.63 -8.04
CA ARG A 265 16.40 -10.83 -8.85
C ARG A 265 15.66 -10.52 -10.16
N LEU A 266 14.73 -9.57 -10.12
CA LEU A 266 13.84 -9.32 -11.26
C LEU A 266 14.29 -8.14 -12.13
N PHE A 267 15.03 -7.19 -11.56
CA PHE A 267 15.41 -5.94 -12.23
C PHE A 267 16.94 -5.72 -12.26
N ALA A 268 17.73 -6.71 -11.83
CA ALA A 268 19.20 -6.65 -11.74
C ALA A 268 19.72 -5.44 -10.92
N GLU A 269 18.91 -4.90 -9.99
CA GLU A 269 19.28 -3.77 -9.14
C GLU A 269 20.24 -4.25 -8.03
N ARG A 270 21.27 -3.43 -7.73
CA ARG A 270 22.20 -3.70 -6.63
C ARG A 270 22.10 -2.59 -5.61
N LEU A 271 21.88 -2.96 -4.35
CA LEU A 271 21.99 -2.05 -3.23
C LEU A 271 23.47 -1.90 -2.84
N THR A 272 23.90 -0.68 -2.60
CA THR A 272 25.22 -0.40 -2.02
C THR A 272 25.23 -0.78 -0.54
N ALA A 273 26.44 -1.06 0.03
CA ALA A 273 26.59 -1.33 1.46
C ALA A 273 25.98 -0.20 2.33
N VAL A 274 26.12 1.03 1.89
CA VAL A 274 25.57 2.19 2.56
C VAL A 274 24.03 2.20 2.56
N GLN A 275 23.42 1.84 1.44
CA GLN A 275 21.95 1.68 1.36
C GLN A 275 21.45 0.57 2.27
N MET A 276 22.22 -0.52 2.42
CA MET A 276 21.88 -1.59 3.36
C MET A 276 21.93 -1.13 4.81
N ILE A 277 22.96 -0.35 5.20
CA ILE A 277 23.10 0.20 6.56
C ILE A 277 21.93 1.11 6.90
N PHE A 278 21.58 2.08 6.02
CA PHE A 278 20.47 2.99 6.29
C PHE A 278 19.11 2.30 6.22
N GLY A 279 18.96 1.28 5.37
CA GLY A 279 17.79 0.42 5.38
C GLY A 279 17.64 -0.33 6.71
N LEU A 280 18.74 -0.80 7.29
CA LEU A 280 18.75 -1.43 8.61
C LEU A 280 18.38 -0.44 9.73
N ILE A 281 18.94 0.78 9.70
CA ILE A 281 18.57 1.84 10.66
C ILE A 281 17.08 2.15 10.57
N ALA A 282 16.53 2.28 9.36
CA ALA A 282 15.10 2.47 9.16
C ALA A 282 14.30 1.28 9.74
N ALA A 283 14.74 0.04 9.51
CA ALA A 283 14.08 -1.16 10.04
C ALA A 283 14.11 -1.22 11.58
N VAL A 284 15.22 -0.81 12.21
CA VAL A 284 15.32 -0.71 13.68
C VAL A 284 14.33 0.34 14.21
N GLY A 285 14.29 1.54 13.60
CA GLY A 285 13.34 2.59 13.99
C GLY A 285 11.90 2.12 13.93
N VAL A 286 11.58 1.34 12.91
CA VAL A 286 10.27 0.74 12.71
C VAL A 286 9.96 -0.34 13.76
N ALA A 287 10.91 -1.21 14.08
CA ALA A 287 10.73 -2.19 15.15
C ALA A 287 10.46 -1.50 16.50
N MET A 288 11.17 -0.40 16.78
CA MET A 288 10.90 0.45 17.95
C MET A 288 9.47 1.01 17.94
N ALA A 289 9.02 1.52 16.78
CA ALA A 289 7.66 2.04 16.64
C ALA A 289 6.58 0.95 16.78
N ALA A 290 6.89 -0.30 16.46
CA ALA A 290 5.98 -1.43 16.59
C ALA A 290 5.84 -1.95 18.03
N LEU A 291 6.91 -1.82 18.81
CA LEU A 291 6.99 -2.35 20.19
C LEU A 291 6.52 -1.35 21.24
N GLY A 292 6.40 -0.06 20.88
CA GLY A 292 5.91 1.00 21.74
C GLY A 292 4.42 1.26 21.58
#